data_39f5c5adf436ed0eab78c749e436a324
#
_entry.id   39f5c5adf436ed0eab78c749e436a324
#
_cell.length_a   1.000
_cell.length_b   1.000
_cell.length_c   1.000
_cell.angle_alpha   90.00
_cell.angle_beta   90.00
_cell.angle_gamma   90.00
#
_symmetry.space_group_name_H-M   'P 1'
#
loop_
_entity.id
_entity.type
_entity.pdbx_description
1 polymer ?
#
loop_
_entity_poly.entity_id
_entity_poly.type
_entity_poly.pdbx_seq_one_letter_code
_entity_poly.pdbx_strand_id
1 'polypeptide(L)'
;MTSPTLQRRDVPPRVAFALEQAGVHPLLARLFAARGVRSADDLDDGLARLLPPSQLLGATSAAVLLADAITARRRICIVADYDCDGATACAVALRGLTMLGAAPGNLHYVVPDRLVHGYGLTPAIVDLALAQTPDAPPQLLVTVDNGIASTA
;
A
#
# COMPACT_ATOMS: atom_id res chain seq x y z
N MET A 1 5.08 30.85 -13.73
CA MET A 1 4.23 29.63 -13.74
C MET A 1 4.40 28.99 -15.11
N THR A 2 5.04 27.82 -15.20
CA THR A 2 5.19 27.07 -16.45
C THR A 2 3.85 26.41 -16.77
N SER A 3 3.34 26.64 -17.98
CA SER A 3 2.12 25.97 -18.43
C SER A 3 2.32 24.45 -18.46
N PRO A 4 1.35 23.66 -18.02
CA PRO A 4 1.45 22.20 -18.06
C PRO A 4 1.56 21.72 -19.50
N THR A 5 2.54 20.87 -19.77
CA THR A 5 2.76 20.26 -21.09
C THR A 5 2.11 18.88 -21.12
N LEU A 6 1.20 18.66 -22.10
CA LEU A 6 0.62 17.36 -22.33
C LEU A 6 1.64 16.45 -23.06
N GLN A 7 1.98 15.34 -22.43
CA GLN A 7 2.81 14.31 -23.04
C GLN A 7 1.97 13.07 -23.34
N ARG A 8 2.02 12.59 -24.59
CA ARG A 8 1.42 11.31 -24.96
C ARG A 8 2.39 10.19 -24.63
N ARG A 9 1.87 9.14 -23.98
CA ARG A 9 2.64 7.89 -23.83
C ARG A 9 2.75 7.19 -25.16
N ASP A 10 3.88 6.56 -25.40
CA ASP A 10 4.05 5.67 -26.55
C ASP A 10 3.18 4.42 -26.39
N VAL A 11 2.54 4.01 -27.48
CA VAL A 11 1.65 2.84 -27.51
C VAL A 11 2.27 1.80 -28.43
N PRO A 12 2.85 0.71 -27.90
CA PRO A 12 3.36 -0.37 -28.73
C PRO A 12 2.25 -0.98 -29.60
N PRO A 13 2.26 -0.78 -30.94
CA PRO A 13 1.11 -1.13 -31.77
C PRO A 13 0.88 -2.66 -31.84
N ARG A 14 1.94 -3.46 -31.80
CA ARG A 14 1.82 -4.93 -31.79
C ARG A 14 1.13 -5.45 -30.54
N VAL A 15 1.43 -4.84 -29.38
CA VAL A 15 0.81 -5.23 -28.10
C VAL A 15 -0.64 -4.82 -28.06
N ALA A 16 -0.96 -3.58 -28.47
CA ALA A 16 -2.34 -3.11 -28.53
C ALA A 16 -3.19 -4.02 -29.43
N PHE A 17 -2.68 -4.36 -30.61
CA PHE A 17 -3.35 -5.29 -31.52
C PHE A 17 -3.55 -6.70 -30.92
N ALA A 18 -2.53 -7.26 -30.26
CA ALA A 18 -2.64 -8.57 -29.61
C ALA A 18 -3.70 -8.59 -28.51
N LEU A 19 -3.79 -7.52 -27.71
CA LEU A 19 -4.82 -7.36 -26.69
C LEU A 19 -6.22 -7.25 -27.31
N GLU A 20 -6.37 -6.52 -28.42
CA GLU A 20 -7.64 -6.43 -29.15
C GLU A 20 -8.07 -7.82 -29.67
N GLN A 21 -7.14 -8.60 -30.25
CA GLN A 21 -7.42 -9.96 -30.70
C GLN A 21 -7.79 -10.90 -29.54
N ALA A 22 -7.32 -10.63 -28.34
CA ALA A 22 -7.68 -11.36 -27.12
C ALA A 22 -9.03 -10.89 -26.51
N GLY A 23 -9.78 -10.00 -27.21
CA GLY A 23 -11.10 -9.52 -26.79
C GLY A 23 -11.11 -8.27 -25.91
N VAL A 24 -9.97 -7.64 -25.69
CA VAL A 24 -9.90 -6.38 -24.95
C VAL A 24 -10.42 -5.25 -25.84
N HIS A 25 -11.32 -4.40 -25.28
CA HIS A 25 -11.84 -3.25 -26.03
C HIS A 25 -10.70 -2.37 -26.58
N PRO A 26 -10.73 -1.89 -27.84
CA PRO A 26 -9.61 -1.21 -28.51
C PRO A 26 -9.03 -0.03 -27.73
N LEU A 27 -9.88 0.78 -27.08
CA LEU A 27 -9.43 1.88 -26.24
C LEU A 27 -8.62 1.39 -25.03
N LEU A 28 -9.11 0.35 -24.36
CA LEU A 28 -8.44 -0.26 -23.20
C LEU A 28 -7.15 -0.96 -23.61
N ALA A 29 -7.14 -1.66 -24.73
CA ALA A 29 -5.95 -2.31 -25.29
C ALA A 29 -4.80 -1.30 -25.50
N ARG A 30 -5.12 -0.11 -26.03
CA ARG A 30 -4.16 0.98 -26.19
C ARG A 30 -3.70 1.55 -24.86
N LEU A 31 -4.61 1.74 -23.90
CA LEU A 31 -4.28 2.24 -22.56
C LEU A 31 -3.38 1.26 -21.81
N PHE A 32 -3.70 -0.02 -21.85
CA PHE A 32 -2.92 -1.08 -21.22
C PHE A 32 -1.54 -1.22 -21.85
N ALA A 33 -1.47 -1.27 -23.19
CA ALA A 33 -0.19 -1.31 -23.91
C ALA A 33 0.70 -0.11 -23.58
N ALA A 34 0.13 1.11 -23.48
CA ALA A 34 0.85 2.32 -23.08
C ALA A 34 1.32 2.30 -21.62
N ARG A 35 0.81 1.40 -20.79
CA ARG A 35 1.19 1.18 -19.39
C ARG A 35 2.08 -0.02 -19.17
N GLY A 36 2.51 -0.69 -20.24
CA GLY A 36 3.47 -1.79 -20.17
C GLY A 36 2.85 -3.17 -20.03
N VAL A 37 1.52 -3.31 -20.12
CA VAL A 37 0.85 -4.61 -20.26
C VAL A 37 1.30 -5.23 -21.57
N ARG A 38 1.70 -6.51 -21.56
CA ARG A 38 2.30 -7.20 -22.69
C ARG A 38 1.38 -8.25 -23.31
N SER A 39 0.50 -8.84 -22.50
CA SER A 39 -0.42 -9.90 -22.91
C SER A 39 -1.75 -9.82 -22.15
N ALA A 40 -2.75 -10.55 -22.60
CA ALA A 40 -4.03 -10.66 -21.88
C ALA A 40 -3.86 -11.33 -20.51
N ASP A 41 -2.86 -12.19 -20.35
CA ASP A 41 -2.55 -12.84 -19.07
C ASP A 41 -2.15 -11.83 -17.98
N ASP A 42 -1.55 -10.71 -18.37
CA ASP A 42 -1.20 -9.63 -17.42
C ASP A 42 -2.43 -8.90 -16.88
N LEU A 43 -3.60 -9.10 -17.49
CA LEU A 43 -4.88 -8.54 -17.09
C LEU A 43 -5.74 -9.50 -16.26
N ASP A 44 -5.24 -10.73 -16.04
CA ASP A 44 -5.92 -11.71 -15.18
C ASP A 44 -5.75 -11.28 -13.70
N ASP A 45 -6.85 -10.86 -13.07
CA ASP A 45 -6.94 -10.44 -11.67
C ASP A 45 -7.35 -11.57 -10.71
N GLY A 46 -7.35 -12.80 -11.20
CA GLY A 46 -7.67 -13.98 -10.40
C GLY A 46 -6.67 -14.20 -9.25
N LEU A 47 -7.16 -14.63 -8.09
CA LEU A 47 -6.33 -14.85 -6.89
C LEU A 47 -5.16 -15.82 -7.14
N ALA A 48 -5.30 -16.75 -8.09
CA ALA A 48 -4.23 -17.68 -8.49
C ALA A 48 -3.02 -16.97 -9.15
N ARG A 49 -3.21 -15.73 -9.61
CA ARG A 49 -2.17 -14.92 -10.26
C ARG A 49 -1.46 -13.96 -9.31
N LEU A 50 -1.85 -13.94 -8.05
CA LEU A 50 -1.14 -13.12 -7.04
C LEU A 50 0.33 -13.54 -6.96
N LEU A 51 1.20 -12.55 -6.99
CA LEU A 51 2.63 -12.76 -6.81
C LEU A 51 2.89 -13.28 -5.38
N PRO A 52 3.80 -14.26 -5.22
CA PRO A 52 4.13 -14.74 -3.90
C PRO A 52 4.76 -13.62 -3.05
N PRO A 53 4.48 -13.55 -1.74
CA PRO A 53 5.03 -12.51 -0.85
C PRO A 53 6.55 -12.40 -0.89
N SER A 54 7.25 -13.49 -1.21
CA SER A 54 8.71 -13.50 -1.35
C SER A 54 9.25 -12.63 -2.48
N GLN A 55 8.41 -12.24 -3.44
CA GLN A 55 8.77 -11.31 -4.53
C GLN A 55 8.58 -9.83 -4.15
N LEU A 56 7.93 -9.56 -3.02
CA LEU A 56 7.81 -8.19 -2.52
C LEU A 56 9.13 -7.76 -1.88
N LEU A 57 9.71 -6.68 -2.42
CA LEU A 57 10.97 -6.13 -1.91
C LEU A 57 10.81 -5.76 -0.42
N GLY A 58 11.74 -6.26 0.41
CA GLY A 58 11.73 -5.99 1.83
C GLY A 58 10.74 -6.80 2.66
N ALA A 59 9.88 -7.66 2.08
CA ALA A 59 8.88 -8.42 2.82
C ALA A 59 9.48 -9.27 3.96
N THR A 60 10.60 -9.94 3.69
CA THR A 60 11.30 -10.74 4.71
C THR A 60 11.79 -9.88 5.88
N SER A 61 12.42 -8.73 5.58
CA SER A 61 12.91 -7.82 6.61
C SER A 61 11.76 -7.24 7.44
N ALA A 62 10.66 -6.85 6.80
CA ALA A 62 9.46 -6.37 7.48
C ALA A 62 8.84 -7.46 8.38
N ALA A 63 8.78 -8.70 7.90
CA ALA A 63 8.28 -9.83 8.69
C ALA A 63 9.13 -10.07 9.94
N VAL A 64 10.46 -9.99 9.84
CA VAL A 64 11.37 -10.12 11.00
C VAL A 64 11.12 -8.98 11.99
N LEU A 65 11.05 -7.73 11.54
CA LEU A 65 10.76 -6.58 12.42
C LEU A 65 9.44 -6.73 13.18
N LEU A 66 8.40 -7.21 12.50
CA LEU A 66 7.09 -7.48 13.12
C LEU A 66 7.17 -8.63 14.13
N ALA A 67 7.82 -9.74 13.78
CA ALA A 67 7.99 -10.88 14.67
C ALA A 67 8.78 -10.50 15.94
N ASP A 68 9.85 -9.74 15.79
CA ASP A 68 10.65 -9.22 16.90
C ASP A 68 9.83 -8.26 17.78
N ALA A 69 9.03 -7.40 17.18
CA ALA A 69 8.17 -6.48 17.91
C ALA A 69 7.10 -7.22 18.73
N ILE A 70 6.48 -8.25 18.16
CA ILE A 70 5.49 -9.10 18.84
C ILE A 70 6.16 -9.85 20.00
N THR A 71 7.29 -10.50 19.74
CA THR A 71 8.04 -11.29 20.74
C THR A 71 8.49 -10.42 21.92
N ALA A 72 8.98 -9.23 21.62
CA ALA A 72 9.42 -8.25 22.62
C ALA A 72 8.27 -7.44 23.23
N ARG A 73 7.00 -7.76 22.89
CA ARG A 73 5.80 -7.05 23.36
C ARG A 73 5.88 -5.54 23.13
N ARG A 74 6.46 -5.12 22.01
CA ARG A 74 6.55 -3.71 21.65
C ARG A 74 5.18 -3.17 21.26
N ARG A 75 5.01 -1.88 21.46
CA ARG A 75 3.82 -1.16 21.01
C ARG A 75 3.93 -0.86 19.52
N ILE A 76 2.93 -1.31 18.77
CA ILE A 76 2.83 -1.20 17.31
C ILE A 76 1.66 -0.28 16.99
N CYS A 77 1.86 0.70 16.14
CA CYS A 77 0.79 1.55 15.61
C CYS A 77 0.69 1.39 14.10
N ILE A 78 -0.51 1.04 13.63
CA ILE A 78 -0.85 0.99 12.23
C ILE A 78 -1.31 2.39 11.79
N VAL A 79 -0.63 2.99 10.83
CA VAL A 79 -1.05 4.23 10.19
C VAL A 79 -1.72 3.88 8.87
N ALA A 80 -3.04 4.03 8.81
CA ALA A 80 -3.85 3.64 7.65
C ALA A 80 -4.27 4.86 6.83
N ASP A 81 -4.54 4.65 5.55
CA ASP A 81 -5.26 5.63 4.76
C ASP A 81 -6.76 5.61 5.12
N TYR A 82 -7.47 6.66 4.76
CA TYR A 82 -8.87 6.92 5.17
C TYR A 82 -9.91 6.37 4.19
N ASP A 83 -9.50 5.78 3.07
CA ASP A 83 -10.42 5.17 2.09
C ASP A 83 -10.69 3.68 2.38
N CYS A 84 -11.42 3.02 1.47
CA CYS A 84 -11.81 1.62 1.67
C CYS A 84 -10.61 0.68 1.71
N ASP A 85 -9.58 0.95 0.93
CA ASP A 85 -8.38 0.10 0.84
C ASP A 85 -7.57 0.24 2.12
N GLY A 86 -7.38 1.48 2.60
CA GLY A 86 -6.74 1.76 3.88
C GLY A 86 -7.48 1.14 5.06
N ALA A 87 -8.82 1.27 5.10
CA ALA A 87 -9.63 0.68 6.16
C ALA A 87 -9.54 -0.86 6.18
N THR A 88 -9.62 -1.50 5.01
CA THR A 88 -9.50 -2.97 4.91
C THR A 88 -8.09 -3.44 5.23
N ALA A 89 -7.06 -2.76 4.76
CA ALA A 89 -5.66 -3.07 5.07
C ALA A 89 -5.39 -2.93 6.59
N CYS A 90 -5.91 -1.88 7.23
CA CYS A 90 -5.84 -1.70 8.67
C CYS A 90 -6.50 -2.86 9.43
N ALA A 91 -7.71 -3.24 9.04
CA ALA A 91 -8.45 -4.33 9.67
C ALA A 91 -7.71 -5.67 9.53
N VAL A 92 -7.14 -5.94 8.34
CA VAL A 92 -6.32 -7.15 8.10
C VAL A 92 -5.06 -7.11 8.95
N ALA A 93 -4.35 -5.97 9.03
CA ALA A 93 -3.15 -5.84 9.83
C ALA A 93 -3.43 -6.06 11.33
N LEU A 94 -4.45 -5.41 11.89
CA LEU A 94 -4.84 -5.57 13.29
C LEU A 94 -5.21 -7.02 13.63
N ARG A 95 -6.05 -7.63 12.82
CA ARG A 95 -6.47 -9.02 13.02
C ARG A 95 -5.30 -10.00 12.84
N GLY A 96 -4.53 -9.83 11.78
CA GLY A 96 -3.37 -10.68 11.48
C GLY A 96 -2.33 -10.64 12.59
N LEU A 97 -1.92 -9.44 13.03
CA LEU A 97 -0.95 -9.28 14.11
C LEU A 97 -1.47 -9.85 15.45
N THR A 98 -2.77 -9.67 15.74
CA THR A 98 -3.38 -10.30 16.92
C THR A 98 -3.32 -11.82 16.84
N MET A 99 -3.65 -12.41 15.68
CA MET A 99 -3.56 -13.86 15.48
C MET A 99 -2.12 -14.39 15.58
N LEU A 100 -1.13 -13.56 15.26
CA LEU A 100 0.30 -13.86 15.40
C LEU A 100 0.83 -13.62 16.81
N GLY A 101 -0.01 -13.20 17.76
CA GLY A 101 0.33 -13.08 19.18
C GLY A 101 0.63 -11.66 19.66
N ALA A 102 0.38 -10.62 18.85
CA ALA A 102 0.46 -9.26 19.35
C ALA A 102 -0.59 -9.01 20.44
N ALA A 103 -0.15 -8.50 21.59
CA ALA A 103 -1.06 -8.20 22.69
C ALA A 103 -2.00 -7.04 22.30
N PRO A 104 -3.34 -7.17 22.52
CA PRO A 104 -4.29 -6.12 22.12
C PRO A 104 -3.97 -4.74 22.70
N GLY A 105 -3.46 -4.67 23.93
CA GLY A 105 -3.06 -3.41 24.57
C GLY A 105 -1.80 -2.76 23.96
N ASN A 106 -1.06 -3.49 23.12
CA ASN A 106 0.14 -3.00 22.44
C ASN A 106 -0.09 -2.73 20.95
N LEU A 107 -1.32 -2.88 20.46
CA LEU A 107 -1.66 -2.72 19.06
C LEU A 107 -2.66 -1.59 18.91
N HIS A 108 -2.25 -0.53 18.27
CA HIS A 108 -3.02 0.69 18.05
C HIS A 108 -3.11 1.01 16.57
N TYR A 109 -4.00 1.91 16.19
CA TYR A 109 -4.08 2.40 14.82
C TYR A 109 -4.45 3.89 14.78
N VAL A 110 -4.06 4.54 13.70
CA VAL A 110 -4.42 5.93 13.36
C VAL A 110 -4.97 5.95 11.95
N VAL A 111 -6.11 6.59 11.78
CA VAL A 111 -6.63 7.01 10.47
C VAL A 111 -6.60 8.53 10.45
N PRO A 112 -5.70 9.16 9.71
CA PRO A 112 -5.57 10.60 9.68
C PRO A 112 -6.78 11.26 9.00
N ASP A 113 -7.16 12.46 9.46
CA ASP A 113 -8.11 13.29 8.72
C ASP A 113 -7.41 13.94 7.52
N ARG A 114 -7.84 13.62 6.31
CA ARG A 114 -7.31 14.14 5.05
C ARG A 114 -7.32 15.66 4.96
N LEU A 115 -8.37 16.28 5.47
CA LEU A 115 -8.53 17.73 5.39
C LEU A 115 -7.55 18.46 6.30
N VAL A 116 -7.12 17.81 7.39
CA VAL A 116 -6.20 18.38 8.38
C VAL A 116 -4.75 17.99 8.10
N HIS A 117 -4.49 16.71 7.79
CA HIS A 117 -3.14 16.14 7.74
C HIS A 117 -2.61 15.92 6.33
N GLY A 118 -3.48 16.04 5.30
CA GLY A 118 -3.11 15.72 3.93
C GLY A 118 -3.04 14.22 3.65
N TYR A 119 -2.31 13.86 2.60
CA TYR A 119 -2.15 12.47 2.15
C TYR A 119 -0.75 11.94 2.43
N GLY A 120 -0.65 10.66 2.75
CA GLY A 120 0.61 9.96 3.00
C GLY A 120 1.13 10.16 4.42
N LEU A 121 2.28 9.57 4.72
CA LEU A 121 2.92 9.71 6.03
C LEU A 121 3.67 11.05 6.11
N THR A 122 3.06 12.03 6.75
CA THR A 122 3.68 13.34 7.01
C THR A 122 4.22 13.40 8.44
N PRO A 123 5.14 14.36 8.79
CA PRO A 123 5.58 14.56 10.17
C PRO A 123 4.41 14.75 11.15
N ALA A 124 3.37 15.50 10.75
CA ALA A 124 2.18 15.71 11.57
C ALA A 124 1.42 14.41 11.87
N ILE A 125 1.39 13.46 10.93
CA ILE A 125 0.77 12.14 11.13
C ILE A 125 1.63 11.27 12.07
N VAL A 126 2.95 11.36 11.97
CA VAL A 126 3.86 10.71 12.93
C VAL A 126 3.63 11.25 14.33
N ASP A 127 3.56 12.57 14.49
CA ASP A 127 3.26 13.21 15.78
C ASP A 127 1.90 12.78 16.31
N LEU A 128 0.88 12.69 15.45
CA LEU A 128 -0.45 12.18 15.81
C LEU A 128 -0.38 10.73 16.33
N ALA A 129 0.38 9.86 15.65
CA ALA A 129 0.54 8.47 16.06
C ALA A 129 1.28 8.35 17.41
N LEU A 130 2.29 9.19 17.64
CA LEU A 130 3.04 9.24 18.90
C LEU A 130 2.19 9.80 20.06
N ALA A 131 1.32 10.76 19.77
CA ALA A 131 0.46 11.41 20.76
C ALA A 131 -0.74 10.57 21.22
N GLN A 132 -1.11 9.50 20.51
CA GLN A 132 -2.23 8.64 20.89
C GLN A 132 -2.09 8.00 22.27
N THR A 133 -0.87 7.68 22.65
CA THR A 133 -0.52 7.11 23.95
C THR A 133 0.69 7.85 24.52
N PRO A 134 0.51 9.07 25.06
CA PRO A 134 1.63 9.95 25.46
C PRO A 134 2.59 9.29 26.45
N ASP A 135 2.05 8.55 27.42
CA ASP A 135 2.86 7.85 28.46
C ASP A 135 3.56 6.59 27.94
N ALA A 136 3.15 6.09 26.76
CA ALA A 136 3.65 4.87 26.18
C ALA A 136 3.61 4.90 24.63
N PRO A 137 4.41 5.77 23.99
CA PRO A 137 4.34 5.94 22.54
C PRO A 137 4.68 4.64 21.77
N PRO A 138 4.20 4.45 20.54
CA PRO A 138 4.52 3.30 19.74
C PRO A 138 6.03 3.23 19.48
N GLN A 139 6.54 2.00 19.41
CA GLN A 139 7.94 1.68 19.15
C GLN A 139 8.16 1.19 17.71
N LEU A 140 7.06 0.88 17.04
CA LEU A 140 7.03 0.52 15.63
C LEU A 140 5.81 1.15 14.97
N LEU A 141 6.03 1.88 13.88
CA LEU A 141 4.97 2.35 12.99
C LEU A 141 4.92 1.46 11.75
N VAL A 142 3.72 1.08 11.37
CA VAL A 142 3.45 0.30 10.14
C VAL A 142 2.45 1.10 9.32
N THR A 143 2.85 1.51 8.12
CA THR A 143 1.94 2.18 7.20
C THR A 143 1.26 1.15 6.31
N VAL A 144 -0.03 1.32 6.09
CA VAL A 144 -0.80 0.52 5.15
C VAL A 144 -1.53 1.43 4.18
N ASP A 145 -1.48 1.08 2.89
CA ASP A 145 -2.08 1.84 1.80
C ASP A 145 -1.59 3.30 1.71
N ASN A 146 -0.38 3.54 2.15
CA ASN A 146 0.28 4.84 2.05
C ASN A 146 1.20 4.88 0.82
N GLY A 147 1.26 6.05 0.17
CA GLY A 147 2.12 6.26 -0.99
C GLY A 147 3.60 6.06 -0.68
N ILE A 148 4.35 5.57 -1.66
CA ILE A 148 5.81 5.29 -1.55
C ILE A 148 6.67 6.55 -1.48
N ALA A 149 6.10 7.73 -1.66
CA ALA A 149 6.81 9.02 -1.68
C ALA A 149 6.96 9.69 -0.31
N SER A 150 6.61 8.99 0.78
CA SER A 150 6.68 9.53 2.16
C SER A 150 8.07 9.40 2.79
N THR A 151 9.13 9.58 2.01
CA THR A 151 10.54 9.43 2.44
C THR A 151 11.30 10.75 2.48
N ALA A 152 10.62 11.88 2.40
CA ALA A 152 11.23 13.20 2.43
C ALA A 152 11.57 13.66 3.85
#